data_3a997603ac9f16498a890d8be781a819
#
_entry.id   3a997603ac9f16498a890d8be781a819
#
_cell.length_a   1.000
_cell.length_b   1.000
_cell.length_c   1.000
_cell.angle_alpha   90.00
_cell.angle_beta   90.00
_cell.angle_gamma   90.00
#
_symmetry.space_group_name_H-M   'P 1'
#
loop_
_entity.id
_entity.type
_entity.pdbx_description
1 polymer ?
#
loop_
_entity_poly.entity_id
_entity_poly.type
_entity_poly.pdbx_seq_one_letter_code
_entity_poly.pdbx_strand_id
1 'polypeptide(L)'
;MNISDSQIQMTLDLDTQLTERFRSAKEAMAAGVYRRGLKRCAADLDVAPGNLSVMLSADGQRHLDVDLLERYVETTGDRTPIYYLVAKHCGDSSASRDEAIERMQGLLAELPQLLASVGAKGKRGGR
;
A
#
# COMPACT_ATOMS: atom_id res chain seq x y z
N MET A 1 3.72 10.12 20.12
CA MET A 1 3.57 9.01 19.19
C MET A 1 4.66 8.93 18.16
N ASN A 2 5.87 8.88 18.64
CA ASN A 2 7.03 8.84 17.76
C ASN A 2 7.12 7.54 16.95
N ILE A 3 6.52 6.48 17.48
CA ILE A 3 6.51 5.19 16.79
C ILE A 3 5.76 5.29 15.47
N SER A 4 4.64 6.02 15.44
CA SER A 4 3.85 6.19 14.22
C SER A 4 4.65 6.90 13.13
N ASP A 5 5.35 7.95 13.52
CA ASP A 5 6.14 8.73 12.54
C ASP A 5 7.27 7.89 11.97
N SER A 6 7.96 7.14 12.82
CA SER A 6 9.04 6.27 12.36
C SER A 6 8.52 5.20 11.41
N GLN A 7 7.37 4.61 11.72
CA GLN A 7 6.77 3.59 10.87
C GLN A 7 6.35 4.16 9.53
N ILE A 8 5.78 5.36 9.52
CA ILE A 8 5.38 6.03 8.29
C ILE A 8 6.60 6.31 7.42
N GLN A 9 7.67 6.81 8.01
CA GLN A 9 8.89 7.09 7.26
C GLN A 9 9.50 5.82 6.68
N MET A 10 9.55 4.76 7.47
CA MET A 10 10.06 3.48 7.01
C MET A 10 9.22 2.92 5.86
N THR A 11 7.91 3.05 5.97
CA THR A 11 7.01 2.59 4.90
C THR A 11 7.24 3.37 3.62
N LEU A 12 7.41 4.69 3.72
CA LEU A 12 7.67 5.54 2.55
C LEU A 12 8.99 5.18 1.89
N ASP A 13 10.03 4.92 2.67
CA ASP A 13 11.33 4.51 2.14
C ASP A 13 11.23 3.15 1.45
N LEU A 14 10.50 2.22 2.05
CA LEU A 14 10.26 0.92 1.45
C LEU A 14 9.49 1.05 0.15
N ASP A 15 8.48 1.92 0.14
CA ASP A 15 7.67 2.15 -1.06
C ASP A 15 8.53 2.63 -2.22
N THR A 16 9.46 3.54 -1.96
CA THR A 16 10.37 4.04 -2.99
C THR A 16 11.22 2.91 -3.57
N GLN A 17 11.72 2.03 -2.72
CA GLN A 17 12.53 0.90 -3.14
C GLN A 17 11.71 -0.16 -3.85
N LEU A 18 10.47 -0.34 -3.45
CA LEU A 18 9.63 -1.40 -3.99
C LEU A 18 9.34 -1.21 -5.47
N THR A 19 9.10 0.02 -5.90
CA THR A 19 8.83 0.30 -7.32
C THR A 19 10.06 0.08 -8.18
N GLU A 20 11.25 0.17 -7.62
CA GLU A 20 12.49 -0.11 -8.32
C GLU A 20 12.81 -1.60 -8.34
N ARG A 21 12.46 -2.32 -7.26
CA ARG A 21 12.76 -3.74 -7.13
C ARG A 21 11.83 -4.64 -7.90
N PHE A 22 10.56 -4.27 -7.98
CA PHE A 22 9.52 -5.13 -8.57
C PHE A 22 8.83 -4.40 -9.72
N ARG A 23 8.45 -5.17 -10.72
CA ARG A 23 7.74 -4.67 -11.89
C ARG A 23 6.23 -4.77 -11.75
N SER A 24 5.77 -5.61 -10.83
CA SER A 24 4.35 -5.86 -10.63
C SER A 24 4.10 -6.37 -9.22
N ALA A 25 2.83 -6.28 -8.81
CA ALA A 25 2.41 -6.86 -7.53
C ALA A 25 2.65 -8.37 -7.51
N LYS A 26 2.45 -9.02 -8.64
CA LYS A 26 2.71 -10.44 -8.81
C LYS A 26 4.17 -10.78 -8.53
N GLU A 27 5.09 -9.98 -9.04
CA GLU A 27 6.52 -10.18 -8.81
C GLU A 27 6.87 -9.99 -7.33
N ALA A 28 6.26 -9.00 -6.68
CA ALA A 28 6.45 -8.78 -5.25
C ALA A 28 5.95 -9.96 -4.42
N MET A 29 4.79 -10.52 -4.78
CA MET A 29 4.26 -11.71 -4.13
C MET A 29 5.17 -12.91 -4.37
N ALA A 30 5.63 -13.10 -5.61
CA ALA A 30 6.50 -14.21 -5.97
C ALA A 30 7.78 -14.24 -5.13
N ALA A 31 8.38 -13.07 -4.92
CA ALA A 31 9.59 -12.97 -4.11
C ALA A 31 9.35 -13.50 -2.69
N GLY A 32 8.22 -13.15 -2.10
CA GLY A 32 7.87 -13.62 -0.77
C GLY A 32 7.57 -15.11 -0.73
N VAL A 33 6.85 -15.61 -1.74
CA VAL A 33 6.50 -17.03 -1.81
C VAL A 33 7.77 -17.89 -1.92
N TYR A 34 8.69 -17.52 -2.81
CA TYR A 34 9.91 -18.31 -2.99
C TYR A 34 10.85 -18.20 -1.80
N ARG A 35 10.86 -17.07 -1.12
CA ARG A 35 11.66 -16.93 0.09
C ARG A 35 11.15 -17.84 1.21
N ARG A 36 9.82 -17.98 1.33
CA ARG A 36 9.21 -18.84 2.36
C ARG A 36 9.20 -20.31 1.96
N GLY A 37 9.22 -20.59 0.68
CA GLY A 37 9.12 -21.93 0.11
C GLY A 37 7.78 -22.12 -0.59
N LEU A 38 7.88 -22.47 -1.88
CA LEU A 38 6.70 -22.61 -2.74
C LEU A 38 5.69 -23.62 -2.19
N LYS A 39 6.18 -24.80 -1.80
CA LYS A 39 5.30 -25.87 -1.32
C LYS A 39 4.61 -25.48 -0.03
N ARG A 40 5.33 -24.82 0.86
CA ARG A 40 4.76 -24.38 2.14
C ARG A 40 3.67 -23.34 1.91
N CYS A 41 3.94 -22.35 1.08
CA CYS A 41 2.94 -21.34 0.77
C CYS A 41 1.73 -21.94 0.07
N ALA A 42 1.96 -22.87 -0.86
CA ALA A 42 0.87 -23.53 -1.56
C ALA A 42 -0.04 -24.27 -0.58
N ALA A 43 0.55 -24.97 0.38
CA ALA A 43 -0.22 -25.67 1.42
C ALA A 43 -1.03 -24.67 2.27
N ASP A 44 -0.40 -23.58 2.68
CA ASP A 44 -1.06 -22.56 3.50
C ASP A 44 -2.20 -21.89 2.74
N LEU A 45 -2.06 -21.76 1.44
CA LEU A 45 -3.07 -21.12 0.58
C LEU A 45 -4.09 -22.11 0.01
N ASP A 46 -3.91 -23.37 0.31
CA ASP A 46 -4.77 -24.44 -0.19
C ASP A 46 -4.85 -24.47 -1.72
N VAL A 47 -3.70 -24.37 -2.35
CA VAL A 47 -3.57 -24.49 -3.81
C VAL A 47 -2.48 -25.46 -4.16
N ALA A 48 -2.56 -26.05 -5.35
CA ALA A 48 -1.51 -26.96 -5.81
C ALA A 48 -0.22 -26.16 -6.08
N PRO A 49 0.96 -26.68 -5.66
CA PRO A 49 2.21 -25.96 -5.87
C PRO A 49 2.48 -25.63 -7.34
N GLY A 50 2.14 -26.54 -8.26
CA GLY A 50 2.29 -26.30 -9.68
C GLY A 50 1.43 -25.16 -10.18
N ASN A 51 0.20 -25.06 -9.71
CA ASN A 51 -0.69 -23.96 -10.07
C ASN A 51 -0.16 -22.62 -9.53
N LEU A 52 0.31 -22.62 -8.30
CA LEU A 52 0.88 -21.42 -7.71
C LEU A 52 2.11 -20.96 -8.49
N SER A 53 2.99 -21.90 -8.83
CA SER A 53 4.17 -21.58 -9.61
C SER A 53 3.83 -20.95 -10.96
N VAL A 54 2.83 -21.50 -11.65
CA VAL A 54 2.41 -20.98 -12.96
C VAL A 54 1.80 -19.59 -12.81
N MET A 55 0.98 -19.37 -11.79
CA MET A 55 0.37 -18.07 -11.56
C MET A 55 1.40 -16.99 -11.22
N LEU A 56 2.50 -17.37 -10.58
CA LEU A 56 3.56 -16.44 -10.19
C LEU A 56 4.62 -16.24 -11.27
N SER A 57 4.57 -17.02 -12.34
CA SER A 57 5.56 -16.94 -13.41
C SER A 57 5.43 -15.63 -14.17
N ALA A 58 6.55 -14.98 -14.42
CA ALA A 58 6.59 -13.74 -15.17
C ALA A 58 6.12 -13.93 -16.61
N ASP A 59 6.43 -15.08 -17.19
CA ASP A 59 6.03 -15.44 -18.56
C ASP A 59 4.72 -16.18 -18.60
N GLY A 60 4.09 -16.34 -17.44
CA GLY A 60 2.91 -17.15 -17.30
C GLY A 60 1.73 -16.64 -18.10
N GLN A 61 1.08 -17.55 -18.78
CA GLN A 61 -0.15 -17.26 -19.47
C GLN A 61 -1.33 -17.16 -18.51
N ARG A 62 -1.11 -17.56 -17.28
CA ARG A 62 -2.11 -17.47 -16.22
C ARG A 62 -1.96 -16.17 -15.44
N HIS A 63 -3.08 -15.60 -15.10
CA HIS A 63 -3.13 -14.41 -14.27
C HIS A 63 -3.15 -14.79 -12.79
N LEU A 64 -2.60 -13.92 -11.96
CA LEU A 64 -2.71 -14.08 -10.53
C LEU A 64 -4.09 -13.60 -10.08
N ASP A 65 -4.79 -14.45 -9.36
CA ASP A 65 -6.09 -14.12 -8.79
C ASP A 65 -5.90 -13.12 -7.64
N VAL A 66 -6.67 -12.04 -7.68
CA VAL A 66 -6.62 -11.00 -6.64
C VAL A 66 -7.00 -11.57 -5.28
N ASP A 67 -8.00 -12.44 -5.24
CA ASP A 67 -8.41 -13.06 -3.98
C ASP A 67 -7.31 -13.93 -3.39
N LEU A 68 -6.54 -14.58 -4.25
CA LEU A 68 -5.40 -15.37 -3.80
C LEU A 68 -4.30 -14.47 -3.23
N LEU A 69 -4.07 -13.34 -3.86
CA LEU A 69 -3.11 -12.35 -3.36
C LEU A 69 -3.53 -11.87 -1.96
N GLU A 70 -4.80 -11.56 -1.78
CA GLU A 70 -5.35 -11.15 -0.50
C GLU A 70 -5.16 -12.23 0.56
N ARG A 71 -5.46 -13.47 0.20
CA ARG A 71 -5.28 -14.60 1.11
C ARG A 71 -3.82 -14.77 1.51
N TYR A 72 -2.91 -14.59 0.56
CA TYR A 72 -1.49 -14.65 0.83
C TYR A 72 -1.08 -13.60 1.87
N VAL A 73 -1.53 -12.36 1.70
CA VAL A 73 -1.23 -11.28 2.63
C VAL A 73 -1.79 -11.60 4.03
N GLU A 74 -3.03 -12.07 4.08
CA GLU A 74 -3.66 -12.41 5.36
C GLU A 74 -2.97 -13.57 6.05
N THR A 75 -2.61 -14.59 5.30
CA THR A 75 -2.03 -15.82 5.85
C THR A 75 -0.59 -15.63 6.30
N THR A 76 0.20 -14.92 5.51
CA THR A 76 1.63 -14.77 5.78
C THR A 76 1.99 -13.48 6.50
N GLY A 77 1.12 -12.48 6.44
CA GLY A 77 1.43 -11.16 6.96
C GLY A 77 2.36 -10.34 6.08
N ASP A 78 2.73 -10.88 4.93
CA ASP A 78 3.62 -10.19 3.99
C ASP A 78 2.82 -9.18 3.17
N ARG A 79 2.96 -7.92 3.50
CA ARG A 79 2.24 -6.82 2.85
C ARG A 79 3.00 -6.18 1.70
N THR A 80 4.14 -6.75 1.34
CA THR A 80 4.97 -6.20 0.27
C THR A 80 4.20 -5.95 -1.02
N PRO A 81 3.36 -6.88 -1.52
CA PRO A 81 2.59 -6.61 -2.73
C PRO A 81 1.64 -5.42 -2.59
N ILE A 82 1.05 -5.25 -1.41
CA ILE A 82 0.14 -4.13 -1.16
C ILE A 82 0.92 -2.81 -1.15
N TYR A 83 2.04 -2.78 -0.45
CA TYR A 83 2.90 -1.60 -0.41
C TYR A 83 3.39 -1.22 -1.80
N TYR A 84 3.71 -2.22 -2.63
CA TYR A 84 4.10 -1.97 -4.01
C TYR A 84 2.98 -1.25 -4.77
N LEU A 85 1.74 -1.71 -4.63
CA LEU A 85 0.60 -1.10 -5.30
C LEU A 85 0.37 0.33 -4.82
N VAL A 86 0.48 0.56 -3.52
CA VAL A 86 0.35 1.89 -2.95
C VAL A 86 1.45 2.81 -3.47
N ALA A 87 2.68 2.36 -3.46
CA ALA A 87 3.81 3.15 -3.94
C ALA A 87 3.65 3.54 -5.40
N LYS A 88 3.23 2.59 -6.22
CA LYS A 88 3.13 2.81 -7.65
C LYS A 88 1.92 3.67 -8.02
N HIS A 89 0.80 3.46 -7.37
CA HIS A 89 -0.47 4.05 -7.81
C HIS A 89 -0.98 5.17 -6.92
N CYS A 90 -0.49 5.28 -5.70
CA CYS A 90 -0.97 6.28 -4.75
C CYS A 90 0.08 7.31 -4.37
N GLY A 91 1.33 7.08 -4.68
CA GLY A 91 2.41 7.98 -4.29
C GLY A 91 3.60 7.90 -5.20
N ASP A 92 3.34 7.80 -6.49
CA ASP A 92 4.38 7.52 -7.45
C ASP A 92 5.33 8.67 -7.72
N SER A 93 5.03 9.91 -7.35
CA SER A 93 5.99 10.97 -7.54
C SER A 93 6.16 11.75 -6.25
N SER A 94 7.41 12.09 -5.94
CA SER A 94 7.72 12.94 -4.81
C SER A 94 7.06 14.30 -4.95
N ALA A 95 7.00 14.84 -6.17
CA ALA A 95 6.36 16.12 -6.43
C ALA A 95 4.88 16.08 -6.06
N SER A 96 4.19 15.02 -6.45
CA SER A 96 2.79 14.84 -6.14
C SER A 96 2.55 14.70 -4.63
N ARG A 97 3.44 13.98 -3.98
CA ARG A 97 3.39 13.82 -2.53
C ARG A 97 3.63 15.15 -1.82
N ASP A 98 4.63 15.90 -2.27
CA ASP A 98 4.96 17.20 -1.71
C ASP A 98 3.81 18.18 -1.87
N GLU A 99 3.16 18.17 -3.02
CA GLU A 99 1.98 18.98 -3.26
C GLU A 99 0.85 18.62 -2.31
N ALA A 100 0.64 17.33 -2.09
CA ALA A 100 -0.40 16.87 -1.16
C ALA A 100 -0.11 17.33 0.27
N ILE A 101 1.15 17.21 0.67
CA ILE A 101 1.58 17.65 2.01
C ILE A 101 1.40 19.15 2.15
N GLU A 102 1.81 19.91 1.14
CA GLU A 102 1.64 21.36 1.15
C GLU A 102 0.17 21.76 1.27
N ARG A 103 -0.70 21.09 0.53
CA ARG A 103 -2.14 21.35 0.61
C ARG A 103 -2.68 21.02 1.99
N MET A 104 -2.26 19.92 2.58
CA MET A 104 -2.66 19.57 3.92
C MET A 104 -2.19 20.60 4.94
N GLN A 105 -0.94 21.03 4.82
CA GLN A 105 -0.39 22.05 5.70
C GLN A 105 -1.12 23.37 5.55
N GLY A 106 -1.46 23.74 4.31
CA GLY A 106 -2.24 24.93 4.04
C GLY A 106 -3.62 24.88 4.69
N LEU A 107 -4.29 23.74 4.58
CA LEU A 107 -5.59 23.55 5.22
C LEU A 107 -5.49 23.63 6.73
N LEU A 108 -4.47 23.04 7.31
CA LEU A 108 -4.25 23.09 8.76
C LEU A 108 -3.97 24.52 9.22
N ALA A 109 -3.24 25.28 8.43
CA ALA A 109 -2.96 26.68 8.75
C ALA A 109 -4.22 27.54 8.68
N GLU A 110 -5.13 27.19 7.79
CA GLU A 110 -6.40 27.92 7.65
C GLU A 110 -7.47 27.45 8.64
N LEU A 111 -7.25 26.33 9.28
CA LEU A 111 -8.25 25.73 10.15
C LEU A 111 -8.79 26.67 11.23
N PRO A 112 -7.97 27.44 11.95
CA PRO A 112 -8.49 28.36 12.94
C PRO A 112 -9.45 29.39 12.34
N GLN A 113 -9.13 29.89 11.16
CA GLN A 113 -10.00 30.85 10.48
C GLN A 113 -11.30 30.21 10.04
N LEU A 114 -11.22 28.99 9.52
CA LEU A 114 -12.39 28.25 9.10
C LEU A 114 -13.29 27.94 10.29
N LEU A 115 -12.73 27.58 11.40
CA LEU A 115 -13.48 27.29 12.62
C LEU A 115 -14.16 28.57 13.14
N ALA A 116 -13.46 29.69 13.13
CA ALA A 116 -14.03 30.96 13.53
C ALA A 116 -15.17 31.35 12.62
N SER A 117 -15.01 31.18 11.32
CA SER A 117 -16.04 31.48 10.34
C SER A 117 -17.28 30.60 10.54
N VAL A 118 -17.07 29.30 10.74
CA VAL A 118 -18.17 28.36 10.99
C VAL A 118 -18.85 28.69 12.30
N GLY A 119 -18.09 29.05 13.34
CA GLY A 119 -18.65 29.44 14.62
C GLY A 119 -19.53 30.66 14.50
N ALA A 120 -19.10 31.68 13.77
CA ALA A 120 -19.89 32.88 13.54
C ALA A 120 -21.17 32.59 12.77
N LYS A 121 -21.06 31.78 11.72
CA LYS A 121 -22.23 31.35 10.95
C LYS A 121 -23.13 30.46 11.78
N GLY A 122 -22.59 29.64 12.61
CA GLY A 122 -23.35 28.78 13.50
C GLY A 122 -24.20 29.58 14.45
N LYS A 123 -23.67 30.64 15.01
CA LYS A 123 -24.46 31.55 15.88
C LYS A 123 -25.63 32.16 15.14
N ARG A 124 -25.41 32.61 13.92
CA ARG A 124 -26.49 33.16 13.11
C ARG A 124 -27.49 32.08 12.74
N GLY A 125 -27.00 30.92 12.31
CA GLY A 125 -27.87 29.85 11.90
C GLY A 125 -28.64 29.21 13.02
N GLY A 126 -28.17 29.35 14.24
CA GLY A 126 -28.81 28.77 15.41
C GLY A 126 -30.08 29.46 15.87
N ARG A 127 -30.49 30.48 15.19
CA ARG A 127 -31.69 31.21 15.55
C ARG A 127 -32.96 30.42 15.39
#